data_18c12a47fc31eeb26aa0322c6fe66a7a
#
_entry.id   18c12a47fc31eeb26aa0322c6fe66a7a
#
_cell.length_a   1.000
_cell.length_b   1.000
_cell.length_c   1.000
_cell.angle_alpha   90.00
_cell.angle_beta   90.00
_cell.angle_gamma   90.00
#
_symmetry.space_group_name_H-M   'P 1'
#
loop_
_entity.id
_entity.type
_entity.pdbx_description
1 polymer ?
#
loop_
_entity_poly.entity_id
_entity_poly.type
_entity_poly.pdbx_seq_one_letter_code
_entity_poly.pdbx_strand_id
1 'polypeptide(L)'
;HRGIEKMCESLTYPQTLALTDRLDYLAAMQSRHALCMCIEQAMGVEVSERVQYIRTIMDELQRIDSHLLFFSCLCQDLGATTAFLYGFRDREKILDIFEETCGGRLILNYNTIGGVMADIHPNFVKRVKEFIPYMRKNIQEYHDIFTGNVIAHNRMDGVGVLSLEDAISYGCTGGTGRASGWHNDVRKNHPYAMYGKVDFKEIVRTEGDSFARYMIRMDEILESLHIIEQLIDNIPEGPFQEKMKPIIKVPEGT
;
A
#
# COMPACT_ATOMS: atom_id res chain seq x y z
N HIS A 1 -15.22 6.67 13.48
CA HIS A 1 -14.25 7.35 14.37
C HIS A 1 -14.36 6.81 15.79
N ARG A 2 -13.27 6.35 16.38
CA ARG A 2 -13.26 5.71 17.71
C ARG A 2 -12.42 6.48 18.73
N GLY A 3 -12.13 7.76 18.49
CA GLY A 3 -11.31 8.59 19.36
C GLY A 3 -9.84 8.15 19.43
N ILE A 4 -9.27 7.68 18.32
CA ILE A 4 -7.89 7.19 18.25
C ILE A 4 -6.90 8.26 18.73
N GLU A 5 -7.07 9.50 18.29
CA GLU A 5 -6.24 10.64 18.67
C GLU A 5 -6.24 10.83 20.19
N LYS A 6 -7.41 10.73 20.82
CA LYS A 6 -7.53 10.85 22.27
C LYS A 6 -6.93 9.67 23.02
N MET A 7 -7.05 8.47 22.48
CA MET A 7 -6.39 7.29 23.06
C MET A 7 -4.87 7.41 22.98
N CYS A 8 -4.33 7.94 21.89
CA CYS A 8 -2.87 8.12 21.72
C CYS A 8 -2.25 9.02 22.79
N GLU A 9 -3.00 10.00 23.34
CA GLU A 9 -2.49 10.87 24.41
C GLU A 9 -2.11 10.12 25.71
N SER A 10 -2.71 8.96 25.95
CA SER A 10 -2.50 8.16 27.16
C SER A 10 -1.65 6.91 26.95
N LEU A 11 -1.24 6.63 25.73
CA LEU A 11 -0.47 5.44 25.36
C LEU A 11 1.03 5.76 25.16
N THR A 12 1.87 4.77 25.32
CA THR A 12 3.28 4.86 24.91
C THR A 12 3.39 4.72 23.40
N TYR A 13 4.48 5.23 22.80
CA TYR A 13 4.71 5.13 21.35
C TYR A 13 4.56 3.69 20.79
N PRO A 14 5.12 2.64 21.40
CA PRO A 14 4.88 1.28 20.92
C PRO A 14 3.41 0.83 21.00
N GLN A 15 2.66 1.31 21.99
CA GLN A 15 1.24 0.98 22.11
C GLN A 15 0.38 1.68 21.05
N THR A 16 0.75 2.89 20.62
CA THR A 16 0.02 3.60 19.55
C THR A 16 0.11 2.90 18.20
N LEU A 17 1.18 2.13 17.96
CA LEU A 17 1.34 1.35 16.73
C LEU A 17 0.18 0.39 16.47
N ALA A 18 -0.39 -0.20 17.52
CA ALA A 18 -1.55 -1.09 17.39
C ALA A 18 -2.81 -0.37 16.90
N LEU A 19 -2.90 0.94 17.10
CA LEU A 19 -4.03 1.74 16.64
C LEU A 19 -3.91 2.09 15.15
N THR A 20 -2.69 2.28 14.64
CA THR A 20 -2.46 2.70 13.25
C THR A 20 -2.86 1.66 12.23
N ASP A 21 -2.71 0.38 12.53
CA ASP A 21 -3.19 -0.71 11.65
C ASP A 21 -4.71 -0.65 11.40
N ARG A 22 -5.44 0.02 12.27
CA ARG A 22 -6.91 0.11 12.26
C ARG A 22 -7.43 1.42 11.70
N LEU A 23 -6.56 2.37 11.33
CA LEU A 23 -6.93 3.63 10.67
C LEU A 23 -7.47 3.35 9.28
N ASP A 24 -6.64 2.78 8.44
CA ASP A 24 -7.01 2.21 7.17
C ASP A 24 -6.61 0.74 7.17
N TYR A 25 -7.53 -0.14 7.54
CA TYR A 25 -7.26 -1.57 7.68
C TYR A 25 -7.02 -2.28 6.33
N LEU A 26 -7.19 -1.58 5.21
CA LEU A 26 -6.82 -2.05 3.86
C LEU A 26 -5.40 -1.59 3.45
N ALA A 27 -4.79 -0.72 4.25
CA ALA A 27 -3.42 -0.24 4.12
C ALA A 27 -2.71 -0.24 5.49
N ALA A 28 -2.95 -1.27 6.28
CA ALA A 28 -2.43 -1.41 7.64
C ALA A 28 -0.90 -1.28 7.70
N MET A 29 -0.21 -1.93 6.76
CA MET A 29 1.25 -1.90 6.64
C MET A 29 1.78 -0.47 6.49
N GLN A 30 1.20 0.29 5.55
CA GLN A 30 1.63 1.64 5.21
C GLN A 30 1.33 2.64 6.33
N SER A 31 0.14 2.56 6.94
CA SER A 31 -0.24 3.44 8.06
C SER A 31 0.71 3.28 9.25
N ARG A 32 1.07 2.03 9.56
CA ARG A 32 2.01 1.72 10.64
C ARG A 32 3.45 2.08 10.28
N HIS A 33 3.87 1.85 9.03
CA HIS A 33 5.19 2.25 8.54
C HIS A 33 5.39 3.76 8.68
N ALA A 34 4.40 4.57 8.31
CA ALA A 34 4.46 6.03 8.44
C ALA A 34 4.71 6.47 9.90
N LEU A 35 3.99 5.88 10.88
CA LEU A 35 4.21 6.21 12.29
C LEU A 35 5.59 5.73 12.78
N CYS A 36 6.04 4.52 12.36
CA CYS A 36 7.37 4.04 12.70
C CYS A 36 8.46 4.99 12.21
N MET A 37 8.39 5.42 10.95
CA MET A 37 9.33 6.38 10.35
C MET A 37 9.33 7.72 11.08
N CYS A 38 8.17 8.24 11.44
CA CYS A 38 8.04 9.49 12.19
C CYS A 38 8.77 9.40 13.54
N ILE A 39 8.55 8.31 14.29
CA ILE A 39 9.20 8.10 15.59
C ILE A 39 10.71 7.85 15.42
N GLU A 40 11.11 7.05 14.44
CA GLU A 40 12.52 6.76 14.12
C GLU A 40 13.27 8.06 13.79
N GLN A 41 12.70 8.91 12.94
CA GLN A 41 13.26 10.21 12.61
C GLN A 41 13.39 11.11 13.83
N ALA A 42 12.36 11.20 14.65
CA ALA A 42 12.36 12.00 15.88
C ALA A 42 13.41 11.51 16.90
N MET A 43 13.73 10.22 16.91
CA MET A 43 14.74 9.61 17.78
C MET A 43 16.15 9.58 17.17
N GLY A 44 16.31 9.93 15.89
CA GLY A 44 17.56 9.78 15.16
C GLY A 44 17.99 8.31 14.98
N VAL A 45 17.01 7.39 14.84
CA VAL A 45 17.27 5.97 14.63
C VAL A 45 17.28 5.68 13.12
N GLU A 46 18.39 5.17 12.63
CA GLU A 46 18.50 4.65 11.27
C GLU A 46 18.26 3.15 11.26
N VAL A 47 17.34 2.70 10.42
CA VAL A 47 17.06 1.27 10.22
C VAL A 47 17.97 0.68 9.15
N SER A 48 18.28 -0.62 9.28
CA SER A 48 19.13 -1.32 8.32
C SER A 48 18.57 -1.27 6.90
N GLU A 49 19.44 -1.38 5.90
CA GLU A 49 19.02 -1.45 4.51
C GLU A 49 18.09 -2.64 4.26
N ARG A 50 18.34 -3.80 4.91
CA ARG A 50 17.45 -4.97 4.87
C ARG A 50 16.02 -4.60 5.27
N VAL A 51 15.85 -3.87 6.35
CA VAL A 51 14.51 -3.41 6.82
C VAL A 51 13.84 -2.51 5.78
N GLN A 52 14.59 -1.61 5.14
CA GLN A 52 14.05 -0.73 4.11
C GLN A 52 13.55 -1.52 2.89
N TYR A 53 14.28 -2.56 2.45
CA TYR A 53 13.84 -3.47 1.39
C TYR A 53 12.56 -4.21 1.77
N ILE A 54 12.54 -4.84 2.95
CA ILE A 54 11.38 -5.60 3.43
C ILE A 54 10.14 -4.70 3.52
N ARG A 55 10.25 -3.53 4.17
CA ARG A 55 9.15 -2.59 4.32
C ARG A 55 8.60 -2.13 2.96
N THR A 56 9.47 -1.81 2.00
CA THR A 56 9.04 -1.36 0.66
C THR A 56 8.30 -2.47 -0.09
N ILE A 57 8.80 -3.71 -0.07
CA ILE A 57 8.13 -4.85 -0.71
C ILE A 57 6.77 -5.10 -0.06
N MET A 58 6.69 -5.06 1.27
CA MET A 58 5.44 -5.27 2.00
C MET A 58 4.43 -4.15 1.75
N ASP A 59 4.87 -2.90 1.67
CA ASP A 59 4.02 -1.75 1.34
C ASP A 59 3.42 -1.87 -0.07
N GLU A 60 4.22 -2.31 -1.05
CA GLU A 60 3.72 -2.48 -2.42
C GLU A 60 2.80 -3.72 -2.56
N LEU A 61 3.07 -4.81 -1.85
CA LEU A 61 2.12 -5.93 -1.75
C LEU A 61 0.79 -5.48 -1.13
N GLN A 62 0.83 -4.66 -0.07
CA GLN A 62 -0.36 -4.10 0.55
C GLN A 62 -1.10 -3.13 -0.38
N ARG A 63 -0.39 -2.37 -1.21
CA ARG A 63 -1.00 -1.51 -2.23
C ARG A 63 -1.78 -2.34 -3.25
N ILE A 64 -1.21 -3.43 -3.73
CA ILE A 64 -1.89 -4.36 -4.64
C ILE A 64 -3.13 -4.94 -3.95
N ASP A 65 -2.99 -5.40 -2.72
CA ASP A 65 -4.07 -5.94 -1.90
C ASP A 65 -5.26 -4.97 -1.76
N SER A 66 -4.95 -3.70 -1.45
CA SER A 66 -5.93 -2.62 -1.35
C SER A 66 -6.61 -2.31 -2.68
N HIS A 67 -5.86 -2.27 -3.78
CA HIS A 67 -6.40 -2.01 -5.11
C HIS A 67 -7.28 -3.16 -5.61
N LEU A 68 -6.95 -4.41 -5.28
CA LEU A 68 -7.79 -5.57 -5.58
C LEU A 68 -9.13 -5.52 -4.84
N LEU A 69 -9.12 -5.08 -3.59
CA LEU A 69 -10.36 -4.87 -2.83
C LEU A 69 -11.19 -3.73 -3.43
N PHE A 70 -10.56 -2.61 -3.78
CA PHE A 70 -11.24 -1.51 -4.48
C PHE A 70 -11.90 -2.01 -5.77
N PHE A 71 -11.14 -2.73 -6.60
CA PHE A 71 -11.66 -3.34 -7.85
C PHE A 71 -12.89 -4.20 -7.56
N SER A 72 -12.77 -5.11 -6.62
CA SER A 72 -13.84 -6.02 -6.25
C SER A 72 -15.11 -5.27 -5.82
N CYS A 73 -14.99 -4.33 -4.89
CA CYS A 73 -16.14 -3.58 -4.39
C CYS A 73 -16.79 -2.72 -5.48
N LEU A 74 -15.98 -2.06 -6.32
CA LEU A 74 -16.49 -1.30 -7.46
C LEU A 74 -17.27 -2.20 -8.44
N CYS A 75 -16.73 -3.38 -8.74
CA CYS A 75 -17.42 -4.36 -9.60
C CYS A 75 -18.77 -4.79 -9.01
N GLN A 76 -18.80 -5.05 -7.70
CA GLN A 76 -20.05 -5.42 -7.01
C GLN A 76 -21.08 -4.29 -7.05
N ASP A 77 -20.67 -3.06 -6.79
CA ASP A 77 -21.55 -1.88 -6.82
C ASP A 77 -22.13 -1.63 -8.24
N LEU A 78 -21.37 -1.99 -9.28
CA LEU A 78 -21.79 -1.91 -10.66
C LEU A 78 -22.52 -3.19 -11.17
N GLY A 79 -22.74 -4.18 -10.29
CA GLY A 79 -23.47 -5.41 -10.61
C GLY A 79 -22.64 -6.51 -11.28
N ALA A 80 -21.31 -6.39 -11.31
CA ALA A 80 -20.40 -7.37 -11.91
C ALA A 80 -19.88 -8.36 -10.85
N THR A 81 -20.77 -9.20 -10.29
CA THR A 81 -20.46 -10.13 -9.19
C THR A 81 -19.32 -11.11 -9.52
N THR A 82 -19.19 -11.58 -10.75
CA THR A 82 -18.09 -12.46 -11.14
C THR A 82 -16.74 -11.78 -11.02
N ALA A 83 -16.62 -10.54 -11.49
CA ALA A 83 -15.39 -9.76 -11.37
C ALA A 83 -15.05 -9.45 -9.90
N PHE A 84 -16.05 -9.18 -9.06
CA PHE A 84 -15.91 -9.08 -7.61
C PHE A 84 -15.22 -10.31 -7.02
N LEU A 85 -15.70 -11.52 -7.33
CA LEU A 85 -15.14 -12.77 -6.81
C LEU A 85 -13.70 -13.00 -7.28
N TYR A 86 -13.36 -12.60 -8.50
CA TYR A 86 -12.02 -12.75 -9.04
C TYR A 86 -11.00 -11.86 -8.32
N GLY A 87 -11.34 -10.62 -8.01
CA GLY A 87 -10.47 -9.75 -7.22
C GLY A 87 -10.20 -10.31 -5.83
N PHE A 88 -11.20 -10.85 -5.14
CA PHE A 88 -10.99 -11.53 -3.85
C PHE A 88 -10.18 -12.82 -3.98
N ARG A 89 -10.39 -13.63 -5.01
CA ARG A 89 -9.57 -14.82 -5.30
C ARG A 89 -8.07 -14.47 -5.35
N ASP A 90 -7.74 -13.38 -6.04
CA ASP A 90 -6.34 -13.01 -6.25
C ASP A 90 -5.74 -12.29 -5.03
N ARG A 91 -6.57 -11.55 -4.31
CA ARG A 91 -6.23 -10.95 -3.01
C ARG A 91 -5.79 -12.01 -1.99
N GLU A 92 -6.43 -13.18 -1.95
CA GLU A 92 -6.07 -14.29 -1.05
C GLU A 92 -4.60 -14.72 -1.19
N LYS A 93 -4.00 -14.62 -2.39
CA LYS A 93 -2.58 -14.94 -2.59
C LYS A 93 -1.64 -14.02 -1.80
N ILE A 94 -2.00 -12.75 -1.69
CA ILE A 94 -1.23 -11.77 -0.89
C ILE A 94 -1.46 -12.03 0.59
N LEU A 95 -2.70 -12.29 1.00
CA LEU A 95 -3.03 -12.59 2.39
C LEU A 95 -2.31 -13.84 2.90
N ASP A 96 -2.11 -14.86 2.06
CA ASP A 96 -1.32 -16.05 2.39
C ASP A 96 0.17 -15.68 2.63
N ILE A 97 0.74 -14.78 1.82
CA ILE A 97 2.11 -14.28 2.01
C ILE A 97 2.22 -13.51 3.35
N PHE A 98 1.23 -12.68 3.64
CA PHE A 98 1.18 -11.92 4.90
C PHE A 98 1.04 -12.86 6.11
N GLU A 99 0.15 -13.84 6.04
CA GLU A 99 -0.05 -14.81 7.11
C GLU A 99 1.23 -15.59 7.43
N GLU A 100 1.94 -16.07 6.40
CA GLU A 100 3.21 -16.77 6.58
C GLU A 100 4.31 -15.88 7.19
N THR A 101 4.33 -14.59 6.86
CA THR A 101 5.41 -13.68 7.27
C THR A 101 5.08 -12.90 8.55
N CYS A 102 3.84 -12.43 8.69
CA CYS A 102 3.41 -11.55 9.77
C CYS A 102 2.55 -12.27 10.82
N GLY A 103 2.03 -13.46 10.52
CA GLY A 103 1.06 -14.17 11.36
C GLY A 103 -0.36 -13.61 11.30
N GLY A 104 -0.62 -12.58 10.50
CA GLY A 104 -1.92 -11.94 10.31
C GLY A 104 -2.28 -11.80 8.83
N ARG A 105 -3.57 -11.62 8.56
CA ARG A 105 -4.10 -11.48 7.18
C ARG A 105 -4.58 -10.06 6.89
N LEU A 106 -5.07 -9.34 7.89
CA LEU A 106 -5.64 -8.00 7.76
C LEU A 106 -4.92 -6.99 8.66
N ILE A 107 -4.89 -7.25 9.96
CA ILE A 107 -4.16 -6.46 10.95
C ILE A 107 -2.81 -7.11 11.15
N LEU A 108 -1.79 -6.59 10.48
CA LEU A 108 -0.52 -7.28 10.28
C LEU A 108 0.46 -7.11 11.44
N ASN A 109 0.41 -5.99 12.14
CA ASN A 109 1.26 -5.68 13.30
C ASN A 109 2.77 -5.91 13.03
N TYR A 110 3.22 -5.71 11.79
CA TYR A 110 4.53 -6.14 11.33
C TYR A 110 5.62 -5.08 11.48
N ASN A 111 5.40 -3.85 11.00
CA ASN A 111 6.36 -2.76 11.17
C ASN A 111 6.45 -2.36 12.65
N THR A 112 7.65 -2.22 13.18
CA THR A 112 7.94 -1.78 14.54
C THR A 112 8.99 -0.67 14.53
N ILE A 113 9.10 0.09 15.60
CA ILE A 113 10.13 1.12 15.73
C ILE A 113 11.51 0.43 15.72
N GLY A 114 12.37 0.81 14.79
CA GLY A 114 13.68 0.21 14.57
C GLY A 114 13.72 -1.00 13.65
N GLY A 115 12.58 -1.40 13.03
CA GLY A 115 12.59 -2.53 12.10
C GLY A 115 11.24 -3.20 11.87
N VAL A 116 11.26 -4.52 11.82
CA VAL A 116 10.07 -5.37 11.66
C VAL A 116 9.99 -6.41 12.78
N MET A 117 8.78 -6.93 13.05
CA MET A 117 8.52 -7.83 14.18
C MET A 117 9.26 -9.17 14.07
N ALA A 118 9.41 -9.68 12.86
CA ALA A 118 10.11 -10.91 12.54
C ALA A 118 10.76 -10.79 11.18
N ASP A 119 11.78 -11.58 10.92
CA ASP A 119 12.37 -11.66 9.58
C ASP A 119 11.36 -12.28 8.59
N ILE A 120 11.62 -12.07 7.29
CA ILE A 120 10.79 -12.65 6.24
C ILE A 120 10.79 -14.18 6.33
N HIS A 121 9.64 -14.79 6.07
CA HIS A 121 9.51 -16.24 6.03
C HIS A 121 10.45 -16.84 4.96
N PRO A 122 11.06 -18.04 5.18
CA PRO A 122 11.96 -18.66 4.20
C PRO A 122 11.36 -18.83 2.79
N ASN A 123 10.04 -18.96 2.68
CA ASN A 123 9.33 -19.06 1.41
C ASN A 123 8.96 -17.70 0.81
N PHE A 124 9.19 -16.58 1.50
CA PHE A 124 8.71 -15.26 1.10
C PHE A 124 9.14 -14.89 -0.32
N VAL A 125 10.43 -14.93 -0.60
CA VAL A 125 10.98 -14.61 -1.92
C VAL A 125 10.36 -15.49 -3.01
N LYS A 126 10.26 -16.80 -2.77
CA LYS A 126 9.66 -17.75 -3.71
C LYS A 126 8.19 -17.41 -3.98
N ARG A 127 7.39 -17.20 -2.92
CA ARG A 127 5.96 -16.89 -3.02
C ARG A 127 5.71 -15.59 -3.77
N VAL A 128 6.49 -14.55 -3.48
CA VAL A 128 6.38 -13.25 -4.17
C VAL A 128 6.74 -13.39 -5.64
N LYS A 129 7.80 -14.12 -5.97
CA LYS A 129 8.21 -14.37 -7.37
C LYS A 129 7.18 -15.20 -8.15
N GLU A 130 6.47 -16.10 -7.52
CA GLU A 130 5.36 -16.85 -8.12
C GLU A 130 4.12 -15.96 -8.31
N PHE A 131 3.87 -15.04 -7.39
CA PHE A 131 2.74 -14.10 -7.44
C PHE A 131 2.85 -13.09 -8.57
N ILE A 132 4.04 -12.57 -8.86
CA ILE A 132 4.22 -11.51 -9.88
C ILE A 132 3.67 -11.90 -11.27
N PRO A 133 4.12 -13.00 -11.91
CA PRO A 133 3.59 -13.40 -13.21
C PRO A 133 2.13 -13.81 -13.16
N TYR A 134 1.68 -14.39 -12.05
CA TYR A 134 0.28 -14.72 -11.82
C TYR A 134 -0.59 -13.46 -11.87
N MET A 135 -0.20 -12.41 -11.14
CA MET A 135 -0.98 -11.17 -11.08
C MET A 135 -0.96 -10.40 -12.40
N ARG A 136 0.19 -10.35 -13.09
CA ARG A 136 0.27 -9.75 -14.45
C ARG A 136 -0.71 -10.37 -15.42
N LYS A 137 -0.87 -11.70 -15.38
CA LYS A 137 -1.84 -12.41 -16.20
C LYS A 137 -3.29 -12.06 -15.81
N ASN A 138 -3.58 -12.00 -14.52
CA ASN A 138 -4.94 -11.79 -14.01
C ASN A 138 -5.44 -10.35 -14.20
N ILE A 139 -4.56 -9.37 -14.28
CA ILE A 139 -4.94 -8.00 -14.69
C ILE A 139 -5.53 -7.99 -16.10
N GLN A 140 -4.97 -8.78 -17.03
CA GLN A 140 -5.55 -8.90 -18.36
C GLN A 140 -6.96 -9.53 -18.30
N GLU A 141 -7.16 -10.54 -17.44
CA GLU A 141 -8.49 -11.11 -17.20
C GLU A 141 -9.49 -10.06 -16.70
N TYR A 142 -9.06 -9.13 -15.81
CA TYR A 142 -9.92 -8.03 -15.35
C TYR A 142 -10.27 -7.05 -16.48
N HIS A 143 -9.31 -6.75 -17.36
CA HIS A 143 -9.59 -5.92 -18.52
C HIS A 143 -10.60 -6.58 -19.46
N ASP A 144 -10.49 -7.88 -19.67
CA ASP A 144 -11.37 -8.64 -20.56
C ASP A 144 -12.82 -8.73 -20.01
N ILE A 145 -12.98 -8.96 -18.70
CA ILE A 145 -14.31 -9.17 -18.10
C ILE A 145 -15.01 -7.90 -17.64
N PHE A 146 -14.25 -6.83 -17.32
CA PHE A 146 -14.82 -5.62 -16.72
C PHE A 146 -14.45 -4.35 -17.47
N THR A 147 -13.18 -4.04 -17.69
CA THR A 147 -12.75 -2.79 -18.34
C THR A 147 -13.30 -2.68 -19.75
N GLY A 148 -13.28 -3.78 -20.52
CA GLY A 148 -13.83 -3.87 -21.88
C GLY A 148 -15.35 -3.96 -21.94
N ASN A 149 -16.05 -4.04 -20.82
CA ASN A 149 -17.50 -4.16 -20.78
C ASN A 149 -18.15 -2.77 -20.99
N VAL A 150 -18.93 -2.65 -22.07
CA VAL A 150 -19.61 -1.39 -22.45
C VAL A 150 -20.50 -0.85 -21.33
N ILE A 151 -21.17 -1.72 -20.57
CA ILE A 151 -22.05 -1.31 -19.46
C ILE A 151 -21.21 -0.71 -18.33
N ALA A 152 -20.12 -1.35 -17.94
CA ALA A 152 -19.21 -0.86 -16.92
C ALA A 152 -18.59 0.48 -17.33
N HIS A 153 -18.10 0.58 -18.56
CA HIS A 153 -17.54 1.80 -19.13
C HIS A 153 -18.55 2.95 -19.09
N ASN A 154 -19.75 2.76 -19.66
CA ASN A 154 -20.77 3.82 -19.71
C ASN A 154 -21.28 4.27 -18.33
N ARG A 155 -21.10 3.45 -17.30
CA ARG A 155 -21.48 3.82 -15.91
C ARG A 155 -20.39 4.57 -15.16
N MET A 156 -19.19 4.65 -15.70
CA MET A 156 -18.03 5.30 -15.06
C MET A 156 -17.47 6.48 -15.85
N ASP A 157 -17.53 6.40 -17.18
CA ASP A 157 -17.01 7.43 -18.09
C ASP A 157 -17.83 8.72 -17.97
N GLY A 158 -17.16 9.84 -17.72
CA GLY A 158 -17.77 11.14 -17.49
C GLY A 158 -18.61 11.25 -16.19
N VAL A 159 -18.60 10.24 -15.33
CA VAL A 159 -19.39 10.22 -14.09
C VAL A 159 -18.54 10.63 -12.89
N GLY A 160 -19.05 11.58 -12.08
CA GLY A 160 -18.37 12.04 -10.87
C GLY A 160 -17.06 12.75 -11.17
N VAL A 161 -17.05 13.59 -12.21
CA VAL A 161 -15.89 14.36 -12.61
C VAL A 161 -15.46 15.31 -11.48
N LEU A 162 -14.20 15.22 -11.09
CA LEU A 162 -13.54 16.12 -10.15
C LEU A 162 -12.46 16.88 -10.90
N SER A 163 -12.57 18.23 -10.91
CA SER A 163 -11.56 19.08 -11.55
C SER A 163 -10.23 19.04 -10.79
N LEU A 164 -9.13 19.38 -11.47
CA LEU A 164 -7.83 19.51 -10.81
C LEU A 164 -7.87 20.58 -9.70
N GLU A 165 -8.55 21.69 -9.93
CA GLU A 165 -8.70 22.78 -8.98
C GLU A 165 -9.43 22.31 -7.71
N ASP A 166 -10.55 21.61 -7.86
CA ASP A 166 -11.30 21.05 -6.74
C ASP A 166 -10.49 19.96 -6.02
N ALA A 167 -9.81 19.08 -6.77
CA ALA A 167 -8.98 18.04 -6.18
C ALA A 167 -7.89 18.62 -5.26
N ILE A 168 -7.25 19.70 -5.67
CA ILE A 168 -6.24 20.41 -4.86
C ILE A 168 -6.92 21.13 -3.68
N SER A 169 -8.02 21.84 -3.93
CA SER A 169 -8.73 22.62 -2.91
C SER A 169 -9.26 21.74 -1.77
N TYR A 170 -9.78 20.55 -2.09
CA TYR A 170 -10.26 19.59 -1.11
C TYR A 170 -9.17 18.66 -0.55
N GLY A 171 -7.93 18.77 -1.02
CA GLY A 171 -6.83 17.90 -0.59
C GLY A 171 -7.03 16.43 -0.98
N CYS A 172 -7.63 16.16 -2.14
CA CYS A 172 -7.90 14.82 -2.65
C CYS A 172 -6.61 14.15 -3.14
N THR A 173 -5.78 13.66 -2.24
CA THR A 173 -4.51 12.98 -2.53
C THR A 173 -4.68 11.59 -3.12
N GLY A 174 -3.56 10.93 -3.45
CA GLY A 174 -3.54 9.56 -3.95
C GLY A 174 -4.15 9.40 -5.35
N GLY A 175 -4.67 8.22 -5.64
CA GLY A 175 -5.25 7.90 -6.96
C GLY A 175 -6.42 8.81 -7.36
N THR A 176 -7.12 9.43 -6.42
CA THR A 176 -8.20 10.37 -6.72
C THR A 176 -7.67 11.67 -7.29
N GLY A 177 -6.65 12.28 -6.65
CA GLY A 177 -6.02 13.50 -7.15
C GLY A 177 -5.27 13.26 -8.46
N ARG A 178 -4.56 12.13 -8.57
CA ARG A 178 -3.85 11.76 -9.82
C ARG A 178 -4.80 11.48 -10.99
N ALA A 179 -6.04 11.04 -10.73
CA ALA A 179 -7.07 10.90 -11.76
C ALA A 179 -7.53 12.24 -12.35
N SER A 180 -7.37 13.33 -11.60
CA SER A 180 -7.69 14.69 -12.00
C SER A 180 -6.47 15.49 -12.52
N GLY A 181 -5.33 14.83 -12.74
CA GLY A 181 -4.12 15.47 -13.26
C GLY A 181 -3.18 16.04 -12.18
N TRP A 182 -3.43 15.77 -10.90
CA TRP A 182 -2.55 16.25 -9.85
C TRP A 182 -1.33 15.32 -9.68
N HIS A 183 -0.17 15.79 -10.12
CA HIS A 183 1.11 15.13 -9.93
C HIS A 183 1.52 15.22 -8.45
N ASN A 184 1.10 14.26 -7.66
CA ASN A 184 1.37 14.21 -6.23
C ASN A 184 1.51 12.76 -5.73
N ASP A 185 2.63 12.15 -6.06
CA ASP A 185 3.03 10.87 -5.48
C ASP A 185 4.15 11.11 -4.45
N VAL A 186 3.82 10.86 -3.17
CA VAL A 186 4.75 11.04 -2.05
C VAL A 186 6.03 10.22 -2.24
N ARG A 187 5.97 9.05 -2.86
CA ARG A 187 7.13 8.20 -3.15
C ARG A 187 8.11 8.85 -4.11
N LYS A 188 7.64 9.74 -5.00
CA LYS A 188 8.45 10.54 -5.95
C LYS A 188 8.86 11.89 -5.37
N ASN A 189 7.92 12.60 -4.75
CA ASN A 189 8.14 13.97 -4.28
C ASN A 189 8.99 14.02 -3.00
N HIS A 190 8.83 13.02 -2.14
CA HIS A 190 9.55 12.86 -0.87
C HIS A 190 9.96 11.40 -0.68
N PRO A 191 10.94 10.90 -1.44
CA PRO A 191 11.34 9.49 -1.41
C PRO A 191 11.74 9.04 0.00
N TYR A 192 11.22 7.89 0.40
CA TYR A 192 11.54 7.23 1.67
C TYR A 192 11.84 5.74 1.43
N ALA A 193 12.38 5.05 2.41
CA ALA A 193 12.81 3.67 2.31
C ALA A 193 13.57 3.40 0.99
N MET A 194 13.12 2.46 0.16
CA MET A 194 13.78 2.15 -1.11
C MET A 194 13.25 2.92 -2.32
N TYR A 195 12.21 3.76 -2.16
CA TYR A 195 11.61 4.46 -3.31
C TYR A 195 12.56 5.42 -4.04
N GLY A 196 13.57 5.93 -3.37
CA GLY A 196 14.61 6.74 -4.02
C GLY A 196 15.63 5.94 -4.85
N LYS A 197 15.63 4.59 -4.73
CA LYS A 197 16.59 3.71 -5.39
C LYS A 197 15.95 2.79 -6.46
N VAL A 198 14.64 2.83 -6.61
CA VAL A 198 13.90 2.05 -7.61
C VAL A 198 13.36 2.94 -8.71
N ASP A 199 13.28 2.38 -9.91
CA ASP A 199 12.62 3.04 -11.03
C ASP A 199 11.14 2.66 -11.08
N PHE A 200 10.27 3.67 -11.14
CA PHE A 200 8.83 3.49 -11.32
C PHE A 200 8.20 4.77 -11.86
N LYS A 201 7.02 4.65 -12.44
CA LYS A 201 6.28 5.78 -13.00
C LYS A 201 5.20 6.23 -12.03
N GLU A 202 5.03 7.54 -11.89
CA GLU A 202 3.81 8.10 -11.32
C GLU A 202 2.68 7.92 -12.33
N ILE A 203 1.62 7.22 -11.92
CA ILE A 203 0.46 7.03 -12.77
C ILE A 203 -0.49 8.20 -12.59
N VAL A 204 -0.75 8.94 -13.67
CA VAL A 204 -1.59 10.14 -13.70
C VAL A 204 -2.54 10.06 -14.89
N ARG A 205 -3.77 10.53 -14.70
CA ARG A 205 -4.81 10.72 -15.72
C ARG A 205 -5.42 12.11 -15.54
N THR A 206 -6.14 12.60 -16.52
CA THR A 206 -6.65 13.99 -16.54
C THR A 206 -8.17 14.08 -16.61
N GLU A 207 -8.85 12.98 -16.85
CA GLU A 207 -10.30 12.92 -17.03
C GLU A 207 -11.08 13.22 -15.74
N GLY A 208 -10.49 12.92 -14.58
CA GLY A 208 -11.04 13.22 -13.26
C GLY A 208 -12.31 12.47 -12.90
N ASP A 209 -12.76 11.53 -13.71
CA ASP A 209 -13.99 10.79 -13.55
C ASP A 209 -13.79 9.44 -12.81
N SER A 210 -14.86 8.69 -12.69
CA SER A 210 -14.83 7.37 -12.02
C SER A 210 -14.02 6.35 -12.81
N PHE A 211 -14.02 6.42 -14.14
CA PHE A 211 -13.25 5.52 -14.99
C PHE A 211 -11.75 5.78 -14.84
N ALA A 212 -11.32 7.04 -14.84
CA ALA A 212 -9.94 7.42 -14.60
C ALA A 212 -9.44 6.96 -13.22
N ARG A 213 -10.25 7.13 -12.16
CA ARG A 213 -9.94 6.64 -10.81
C ARG A 213 -9.80 5.13 -10.73
N TYR A 214 -10.60 4.40 -11.49
CA TYR A 214 -10.50 2.95 -11.63
C TYR A 214 -9.20 2.56 -12.35
N MET A 215 -8.96 3.14 -13.51
CA MET A 215 -7.80 2.80 -14.35
C MET A 215 -6.45 3.11 -13.67
N ILE A 216 -6.34 4.20 -12.91
CA ILE A 216 -5.13 4.48 -12.14
C ILE A 216 -4.78 3.32 -11.22
N ARG A 217 -5.75 2.75 -10.51
CA ARG A 217 -5.49 1.64 -9.59
C ARG A 217 -5.06 0.36 -10.30
N MET A 218 -5.62 0.11 -11.49
CA MET A 218 -5.19 -1.02 -12.31
C MET A 218 -3.75 -0.85 -12.81
N ASP A 219 -3.42 0.35 -13.28
CA ASP A 219 -2.07 0.67 -13.75
C ASP A 219 -1.06 0.69 -12.57
N GLU A 220 -1.46 1.16 -11.39
CA GLU A 220 -0.64 1.13 -10.17
C GLU A 220 -0.34 -0.28 -9.67
N ILE A 221 -1.21 -1.26 -9.88
CA ILE A 221 -0.90 -2.67 -9.57
C ILE A 221 0.32 -3.12 -10.40
N LEU A 222 0.35 -2.79 -11.70
CA LEU A 222 1.47 -3.15 -12.57
C LEU A 222 2.77 -2.46 -12.15
N GLU A 223 2.67 -1.21 -11.73
CA GLU A 223 3.83 -0.45 -11.27
C GLU A 223 4.34 -0.95 -9.91
N SER A 224 3.44 -1.34 -9.00
CA SER A 224 3.81 -1.99 -7.74
C SER A 224 4.54 -3.33 -7.97
N LEU A 225 4.07 -4.15 -8.92
CA LEU A 225 4.78 -5.37 -9.32
C LEU A 225 6.17 -5.07 -9.87
N HIS A 226 6.32 -4.00 -10.66
CA HIS A 226 7.62 -3.57 -11.19
C HIS A 226 8.59 -3.14 -10.09
N ILE A 227 8.11 -2.41 -9.07
CA ILE A 227 8.91 -2.05 -7.89
C ILE A 227 9.37 -3.31 -7.14
N ILE A 228 8.45 -4.24 -6.88
CA ILE A 228 8.76 -5.48 -6.17
C ILE A 228 9.81 -6.31 -6.94
N GLU A 229 9.69 -6.43 -8.27
CA GLU A 229 10.66 -7.16 -9.11
C GLU A 229 12.10 -6.64 -8.97
N GLN A 230 12.27 -5.32 -8.83
CA GLN A 230 13.60 -4.72 -8.66
C GLN A 230 14.23 -5.03 -7.28
N LEU A 231 13.41 -5.27 -6.28
CA LEU A 231 13.85 -5.41 -4.89
C LEU A 231 13.98 -6.88 -4.44
N ILE A 232 13.11 -7.76 -4.90
CA ILE A 232 12.89 -9.09 -4.31
C ILE A 232 14.13 -10.00 -4.35
N ASP A 233 14.96 -9.89 -5.36
CA ASP A 233 16.20 -10.67 -5.52
C ASP A 233 17.42 -10.00 -4.88
N ASN A 234 17.27 -8.77 -4.41
CA ASN A 234 18.37 -7.95 -3.93
C ASN A 234 18.26 -7.62 -2.43
N ILE A 235 17.42 -8.31 -1.68
CA ILE A 235 17.27 -8.10 -0.23
C ILE A 235 18.62 -8.41 0.45
N PRO A 236 19.29 -7.40 1.05
CA PRO A 236 20.61 -7.62 1.64
C PRO A 236 20.52 -8.45 2.93
N GLU A 237 21.60 -9.10 3.29
CA GLU A 237 21.78 -9.71 4.61
C GLU A 237 21.89 -8.61 5.67
N GLY A 238 21.46 -8.91 6.89
CA GLY A 238 21.55 -7.97 8.00
C GLY A 238 20.45 -8.15 9.04
N PRO A 239 20.45 -7.30 10.08
CA PRO A 239 19.42 -7.37 11.11
C PRO A 239 18.08 -6.90 10.54
N PHE A 240 17.01 -7.58 10.94
CA PHE A 240 15.62 -7.17 10.64
C PHE A 240 15.07 -6.21 11.71
N GLN A 241 15.81 -5.99 12.79
CA GLN A 241 15.46 -5.04 13.83
C GLN A 241 16.72 -4.50 14.51
N GLU A 242 16.73 -3.20 14.74
CA GLU A 242 17.78 -2.52 15.50
C GLU A 242 17.62 -2.75 17.02
N LYS A 243 18.74 -2.69 17.74
CA LYS A 243 18.71 -2.79 19.21
C LYS A 243 18.11 -1.53 19.81
N MET A 244 16.86 -1.62 20.21
CA MET A 244 16.12 -0.53 20.83
C MET A 244 16.22 -0.56 22.36
N LYS A 245 16.18 0.61 23.00
CA LYS A 245 16.03 0.70 24.45
C LYS A 245 14.63 0.18 24.84
N PRO A 246 14.49 -0.45 26.03
CA PRO A 246 13.17 -0.93 26.48
C PRO A 246 12.11 0.16 26.60
N ILE A 247 12.54 1.40 26.89
CA ILE A 247 11.67 2.56 26.96
C ILE A 247 12.01 3.49 25.80
N ILE A 248 11.05 3.68 24.92
CA ILE A 248 11.14 4.58 23.77
C ILE A 248 10.72 5.97 24.23
N LYS A 249 11.64 6.92 24.13
CA LYS A 249 11.39 8.34 24.42
C LYS A 249 11.87 9.18 23.24
N VAL A 250 10.98 10.00 22.74
CA VAL A 250 11.32 11.06 21.78
C VAL A 250 11.91 12.24 22.58
N PRO A 251 12.97 12.90 22.09
CA PRO A 251 13.52 14.09 22.74
C PRO A 251 12.48 15.21 22.87
N GLU A 252 12.57 15.99 23.96
CA GLU A 252 11.69 17.13 24.16
C GLU A 252 11.95 18.20 23.09
N GLY A 253 10.89 18.73 22.48
CA GLY A 253 10.99 19.78 21.46
C GLY A 253 11.20 19.25 20.03
N THR A 254 11.05 17.92 19.82
CA THR A 254 11.17 17.31 18.49
C THR A 254 9.86 17.42 17.73
#